data_11db5033150a08c73a41744e92f47f9b
#
_entry.id   11db5033150a08c73a41744e92f47f9b
#
_cell.length_a   1.000
_cell.length_b   1.000
_cell.length_c   1.000
_cell.angle_alpha   90.00
_cell.angle_beta   90.00
_cell.angle_gamma   90.00
#
_symmetry.space_group_name_H-M   'P 1'
#
loop_
_entity.id
_entity.type
_entity.pdbx_description
1 polymer ?
#
loop_
_entity_poly.entity_id
_entity_poly.type
_entity_poly.pdbx_seq_one_letter_code
_entity_poly.pdbx_strand_id
1 'polypeptide(L)'
;SNTNLTHIIGYLRTVSEDFLKDAPEELKYHRDDIYGATGIESYYEHLLRGKNGFEYHLVDNRGIDHGILLDENRTSPQKGETLLLTIDHDLQVLVEKLLTNYKGTIVCSNPKTGEIHAIASSPDYDLSSFVGPIPMDLWQNWNTDENRPLFNRAINGLYPPGSTLKL
;
A
#
# COMPACT_ATOMS: atom_id res chain seq x y z
N SER A 1 -19.52 0.54 6.22
CA SER A 1 -18.75 -0.68 5.93
C SER A 1 -17.46 -0.26 5.31
N ASN A 2 -16.34 -0.69 5.84
CA ASN A 2 -15.04 -0.45 5.23
C ASN A 2 -14.80 -1.53 4.17
N THR A 3 -14.28 -1.15 3.01
CA THR A 3 -13.69 -2.08 2.04
C THR A 3 -12.30 -2.44 2.50
N ASN A 4 -11.86 -3.65 2.24
CA ASN A 4 -10.50 -4.05 2.56
C ASN A 4 -9.52 -3.69 1.45
N LEU A 5 -9.88 -3.89 0.17
CA LEU A 5 -9.02 -3.64 -1.01
C LEU A 5 -7.55 -4.05 -0.82
N THR A 6 -7.31 -4.94 0.12
CA THR A 6 -6.02 -5.26 0.75
C THR A 6 -4.93 -5.53 -0.27
N HIS A 7 -5.22 -6.43 -1.21
CA HIS A 7 -4.25 -6.85 -2.24
C HIS A 7 -4.03 -5.82 -3.34
N ILE A 8 -4.92 -4.81 -3.44
CA ILE A 8 -4.86 -3.80 -4.50
C ILE A 8 -4.18 -2.55 -4.00
N ILE A 9 -4.61 -2.02 -2.86
CA ILE A 9 -3.97 -0.86 -2.24
C ILE A 9 -2.52 -1.22 -1.89
N GLY A 10 -2.33 -2.38 -1.29
CA GLY A 10 -1.04 -2.79 -0.78
C GLY A 10 -0.78 -2.25 0.63
N TYR A 11 0.45 -2.36 1.09
CA TYR A 11 0.83 -1.95 2.44
C TYR A 11 2.10 -1.10 2.43
N LEU A 12 2.25 -0.35 3.50
CA LEU A 12 3.40 0.52 3.73
C LEU A 12 4.46 -0.19 4.58
N ARG A 13 5.71 0.20 4.42
CA ARG A 13 6.84 -0.23 5.25
C ARG A 13 7.70 0.95 5.65
N THR A 14 8.36 0.80 6.79
CA THR A 14 9.40 1.74 7.21
C THR A 14 10.68 1.47 6.43
N VAL A 15 11.33 2.53 5.98
CA VAL A 15 12.62 2.50 5.29
C VAL A 15 13.70 1.95 6.22
N SER A 16 14.34 0.86 5.79
CA SER A 16 15.48 0.26 6.47
C SER A 16 16.81 0.67 5.82
N GLU A 17 17.93 0.41 6.52
CA GLU A 17 19.27 0.65 5.95
C GLU A 17 19.53 -0.17 4.68
N ASP A 18 18.99 -1.38 4.61
CA ASP A 18 19.14 -2.22 3.42
C ASP A 18 18.31 -1.70 2.25
N PHE A 19 17.11 -1.21 2.52
CA PHE A 19 16.28 -0.56 1.48
C PHE A 19 16.97 0.68 0.90
N LEU A 20 17.65 1.49 1.72
CA LEU A 20 18.34 2.70 1.26
C LEU A 20 19.48 2.43 0.26
N LYS A 21 20.06 1.23 0.26
CA LYS A 21 21.12 0.87 -0.68
C LYS A 21 20.64 0.76 -2.12
N ASP A 22 19.37 0.32 -2.29
CA ASP A 22 18.76 0.04 -3.58
C ASP A 22 17.63 1.04 -3.93
N ALA A 23 17.37 2.00 -3.04
CA ALA A 23 16.28 2.96 -3.21
C ALA A 23 16.59 3.96 -4.33
N PRO A 24 15.57 4.40 -5.10
CA PRO A 24 15.74 5.45 -6.11
C PRO A 24 16.23 6.76 -5.48
N GLU A 25 17.36 7.29 -5.96
CA GLU A 25 17.95 8.55 -5.44
C GLU A 25 17.01 9.75 -5.58
N GLU A 26 16.16 9.73 -6.62
CA GLU A 26 15.19 10.81 -6.90
C GLU A 26 14.16 10.98 -5.79
N LEU A 27 13.82 9.90 -5.09
CA LEU A 27 12.82 9.91 -4.01
C LEU A 27 13.39 10.37 -2.66
N LYS A 28 14.70 10.49 -2.53
CA LYS A 28 15.41 11.03 -1.35
C LYS A 28 14.86 10.49 -0.02
N TYR A 29 14.83 9.18 0.10
CA TYR A 29 14.41 8.53 1.34
C TYR A 29 15.37 8.82 2.49
N HIS A 30 14.79 9.03 3.66
CA HIS A 30 15.53 9.11 4.92
C HIS A 30 15.22 7.85 5.76
N ARG A 31 16.06 7.61 6.74
CA ARG A 31 15.83 6.57 7.73
C ARG A 31 14.49 6.85 8.44
N ASP A 32 13.72 5.80 8.68
CA ASP A 32 12.40 5.86 9.32
C ASP A 32 11.27 6.51 8.48
N ASP A 33 11.53 6.94 7.25
CA ASP A 33 10.47 7.27 6.29
C ASP A 33 9.58 6.06 6.04
N ILE A 34 8.38 6.30 5.52
CA ILE A 34 7.44 5.26 5.13
C ILE A 34 7.37 5.21 3.60
N TYR A 35 7.33 4.02 3.04
CA TYR A 35 7.18 3.81 1.58
C TYR A 35 6.16 2.73 1.27
N GLY A 36 5.56 2.78 0.07
CA GLY A 36 4.67 1.76 -0.45
C GLY A 36 5.44 0.50 -0.86
N ALA A 37 5.22 -0.61 -0.14
CA ALA A 37 5.93 -1.85 -0.38
C ALA A 37 5.28 -2.71 -1.47
N THR A 38 3.96 -2.62 -1.66
CA THR A 38 3.20 -3.41 -2.63
C THR A 38 2.01 -2.62 -3.17
N GLY A 39 1.36 -3.15 -4.22
CA GLY A 39 0.10 -2.65 -4.75
C GLY A 39 0.19 -1.23 -5.34
N ILE A 40 -0.90 -0.50 -5.23
CA ILE A 40 -1.04 0.89 -5.68
C ILE A 40 -0.08 1.81 -4.94
N GLU A 41 0.10 1.59 -3.63
CA GLU A 41 1.04 2.37 -2.81
C GLU A 41 2.47 2.30 -3.37
N SER A 42 2.92 1.12 -3.78
CA SER A 42 4.26 0.95 -4.38
C SER A 42 4.34 1.52 -5.80
N TYR A 43 3.33 1.27 -6.62
CA TYR A 43 3.35 1.68 -8.03
C TYR A 43 3.29 3.20 -8.20
N TYR A 44 2.49 3.87 -7.37
CA TYR A 44 2.30 5.32 -7.40
C TYR A 44 3.03 6.05 -6.27
N GLU A 45 4.01 5.42 -5.62
CA GLU A 45 4.81 6.00 -4.53
C GLU A 45 5.31 7.41 -4.87
N HIS A 46 5.83 7.61 -6.07
CA HIS A 46 6.36 8.89 -6.55
C HIS A 46 5.33 10.02 -6.61
N LEU A 47 4.03 9.69 -6.68
CA LEU A 47 2.92 10.64 -6.64
C LEU A 47 2.35 10.79 -5.23
N LEU A 48 2.17 9.67 -4.53
CA LEU A 48 1.48 9.61 -3.25
C LEU A 48 2.31 10.14 -2.09
N ARG A 49 3.62 9.94 -2.13
CA ARG A 49 4.51 10.22 -1.02
C ARG A 49 4.54 11.69 -0.58
N GLY A 50 4.42 12.64 -1.49
CA GLY A 50 4.67 14.04 -1.20
C GLY A 50 6.15 14.37 -1.03
N LYS A 51 6.45 15.53 -0.48
CA LYS A 51 7.84 15.98 -0.24
C LYS A 51 7.97 16.51 1.18
N ASN A 52 8.99 16.03 1.87
CA ASN A 52 9.30 16.49 3.21
C ASN A 52 9.71 17.98 3.20
N GLY A 53 9.23 18.71 4.17
CA GLY A 53 9.73 20.04 4.50
C GLY A 53 10.86 19.95 5.51
N PHE A 54 11.64 21.00 5.62
CA PHE A 54 12.66 21.12 6.66
C PHE A 54 12.79 22.54 7.13
N GLU A 55 13.14 22.67 8.41
CA GLU A 55 13.46 23.93 9.05
C GLU A 55 14.68 23.73 9.95
N TYR A 56 15.45 24.79 10.13
CA TYR A 56 16.64 24.76 10.95
C TYR A 56 16.33 25.33 12.32
N HIS A 57 16.75 24.62 13.37
CA HIS A 57 16.68 25.08 14.74
C HIS A 57 18.06 25.46 15.25
N LEU A 58 18.13 26.56 15.98
CA LEU A 58 19.35 26.95 16.67
C LEU A 58 19.44 26.17 17.99
N VAL A 59 20.44 25.30 18.08
CA VAL A 59 20.66 24.49 19.28
C VAL A 59 22.01 24.83 19.87
N ASP A 60 22.08 25.08 21.17
CA ASP A 60 23.35 25.35 21.86
C ASP A 60 24.16 24.08 22.14
N ASN A 61 25.36 24.25 22.69
CA ASN A 61 26.27 23.13 23.01
C ASN A 61 25.75 22.21 24.14
N ARG A 62 24.63 22.53 24.77
CA ARG A 62 23.96 21.71 25.80
C ARG A 62 22.72 21.00 25.24
N GLY A 63 22.42 21.20 23.95
CA GLY A 63 21.23 20.63 23.28
C GLY A 63 19.95 21.42 23.54
N ILE A 64 20.03 22.66 24.07
CA ILE A 64 18.85 23.50 24.29
C ILE A 64 18.48 24.18 22.99
N ASP A 65 17.22 23.99 22.58
CA ASP A 65 16.64 24.63 21.39
C ASP A 65 16.29 26.11 21.70
N HIS A 66 16.89 27.00 20.93
CA HIS A 66 16.67 28.47 21.02
C HIS A 66 15.67 28.95 19.96
N GLY A 67 14.99 28.04 19.28
CA GLY A 67 13.96 28.36 18.30
C GLY A 67 14.43 28.24 16.85
N ILE A 68 13.52 28.60 15.95
CA ILE A 68 13.72 28.47 14.52
C ILE A 68 14.70 29.52 14.03
N LEU A 69 15.74 29.07 13.32
CA LEU A 69 16.60 29.96 12.56
C LEU A 69 15.78 30.49 11.37
N LEU A 70 15.54 31.79 11.35
CA LEU A 70 14.89 32.48 10.23
C LEU A 70 15.85 32.46 9.04
N ASP A 71 15.80 31.41 8.24
CA ASP A 71 16.61 31.24 7.04
C ASP A 71 15.70 31.17 5.80
N GLU A 72 16.16 31.75 4.70
CA GLU A 72 15.50 31.70 3.39
C GLU A 72 15.45 30.26 2.84
N ASN A 73 16.22 29.33 3.40
CA ASN A 73 16.29 27.94 2.99
C ASN A 73 15.21 27.04 3.61
N ARG A 74 14.30 27.58 4.42
CA ARG A 74 13.16 26.80 4.95
C ARG A 74 12.28 26.31 3.82
N THR A 75 11.99 25.00 3.79
CA THR A 75 11.11 24.38 2.80
C THR A 75 9.85 23.86 3.50
N SER A 76 8.70 24.31 3.05
CA SER A 76 7.41 23.79 3.54
C SER A 76 7.13 22.38 2.98
N PRO A 77 6.56 21.47 3.77
CA PRO A 77 6.17 20.15 3.28
C PRO A 77 5.10 20.27 2.18
N GLN A 78 5.19 19.41 1.18
CA GLN A 78 4.21 19.31 0.09
C GLN A 78 3.47 18.00 0.22
N LYS A 79 2.14 18.07 0.24
CA LYS A 79 1.27 16.88 0.25
C LYS A 79 1.42 16.13 -1.07
N GLY A 80 1.36 14.79 -1.01
CA GLY A 80 1.26 13.95 -2.19
C GLY A 80 -0.04 14.14 -2.97
N GLU A 81 -0.04 13.63 -4.18
CA GLU A 81 -1.18 13.68 -5.10
C GLU A 81 -2.34 12.79 -4.60
N THR A 82 -3.54 13.09 -5.08
CA THR A 82 -4.71 12.26 -4.82
C THR A 82 -4.96 11.35 -6.02
N LEU A 83 -5.01 10.04 -5.80
CA LEU A 83 -5.41 9.09 -6.82
C LEU A 83 -6.92 8.86 -6.80
N LEU A 84 -7.54 8.97 -7.97
CA LEU A 84 -8.92 8.56 -8.19
C LEU A 84 -8.92 7.20 -8.87
N LEU A 85 -9.51 6.20 -8.22
CA LEU A 85 -9.63 4.85 -8.76
C LEU A 85 -10.98 4.67 -9.46
N THR A 86 -11.05 3.73 -10.39
CA THR A 86 -12.30 3.33 -11.06
C THR A 86 -13.16 2.38 -10.22
N ILE A 87 -12.72 2.06 -9.01
CA ILE A 87 -13.40 1.15 -8.10
C ILE A 87 -14.71 1.79 -7.61
N ASP A 88 -15.81 1.08 -7.82
CA ASP A 88 -17.10 1.39 -7.21
C ASP A 88 -17.13 0.83 -5.77
N HIS A 89 -17.26 1.71 -4.80
CA HIS A 89 -17.20 1.36 -3.39
C HIS A 89 -18.27 0.34 -3.00
N ASP A 90 -19.52 0.53 -3.44
CA ASP A 90 -20.62 -0.33 -3.02
C ASP A 90 -20.52 -1.72 -3.65
N LEU A 91 -20.10 -1.77 -4.91
CA LEU A 91 -19.81 -3.02 -5.59
C LEU A 91 -18.62 -3.75 -4.94
N GLN A 92 -17.57 -3.04 -4.54
CA GLN A 92 -16.43 -3.62 -3.85
C GLN A 92 -16.83 -4.25 -2.50
N VAL A 93 -17.63 -3.55 -1.68
CA VAL A 93 -18.17 -4.09 -0.42
C VAL A 93 -18.98 -5.36 -0.68
N LEU A 94 -19.79 -5.36 -1.74
CA LEU A 94 -20.60 -6.53 -2.10
C LEU A 94 -19.74 -7.73 -2.46
N VAL A 95 -18.72 -7.57 -3.33
CA VAL A 95 -17.88 -8.69 -3.77
C VAL A 95 -17.01 -9.24 -2.64
N GLU A 96 -16.49 -8.40 -1.76
CA GLU A 96 -15.77 -8.82 -0.55
C GLU A 96 -16.67 -9.64 0.38
N LYS A 97 -17.87 -9.18 0.61
CA LYS A 97 -18.87 -9.92 1.41
C LYS A 97 -19.23 -11.27 0.79
N LEU A 98 -19.37 -11.36 -0.52
CA LEU A 98 -19.66 -12.62 -1.21
C LEU A 98 -18.51 -13.62 -1.09
N LEU A 99 -17.27 -13.14 -0.99
CA LEU A 99 -16.08 -13.98 -0.86
C LEU A 99 -15.74 -14.40 0.57
N THR A 100 -16.39 -13.85 1.60
CA THR A 100 -16.00 -14.02 3.02
C THR A 100 -15.78 -15.50 3.43
N ASN A 101 -16.52 -16.44 2.86
CA ASN A 101 -16.42 -17.86 3.19
C ASN A 101 -15.83 -18.72 2.05
N TYR A 102 -15.26 -18.09 1.05
CA TYR A 102 -14.73 -18.76 -0.13
C TYR A 102 -13.25 -18.45 -0.33
N LYS A 103 -12.55 -19.40 -0.92
CA LYS A 103 -11.17 -19.20 -1.39
C LYS A 103 -11.20 -18.95 -2.89
N GLY A 104 -10.96 -17.72 -3.30
CA GLY A 104 -11.07 -17.35 -4.71
C GLY A 104 -10.93 -15.87 -4.97
N THR A 105 -11.43 -15.44 -6.12
CA THR A 105 -11.39 -14.04 -6.55
C THR A 105 -12.65 -13.67 -7.32
N ILE A 106 -13.05 -12.41 -7.22
CA ILE A 106 -14.06 -11.79 -8.07
C ILE A 106 -13.44 -10.53 -8.69
N VAL A 107 -13.57 -10.40 -10.01
CA VAL A 107 -13.16 -9.20 -10.76
C VAL A 107 -14.35 -8.74 -11.59
N CYS A 108 -14.76 -7.51 -11.41
CA CYS A 108 -15.82 -6.86 -12.19
C CYS A 108 -15.21 -5.75 -13.03
N SER A 109 -15.31 -5.86 -14.34
CA SER A 109 -14.74 -4.88 -15.29
C SER A 109 -15.75 -4.45 -16.34
N ASN A 110 -15.56 -3.25 -16.87
CA ASN A 110 -16.29 -2.77 -18.03
C ASN A 110 -15.64 -3.34 -19.31
N PRO A 111 -16.33 -4.17 -20.08
CA PRO A 111 -15.72 -4.82 -21.27
C PRO A 111 -15.41 -3.84 -22.41
N LYS A 112 -15.97 -2.63 -22.41
CA LYS A 112 -15.73 -1.62 -23.44
C LYS A 112 -14.54 -0.71 -23.12
N THR A 113 -14.37 -0.35 -21.83
CA THR A 113 -13.34 0.61 -21.41
C THR A 113 -12.14 -0.08 -20.76
N GLY A 114 -12.31 -1.30 -20.25
CA GLY A 114 -11.31 -2.00 -19.45
C GLY A 114 -11.24 -1.56 -17.98
N GLU A 115 -12.05 -0.59 -17.58
CA GLU A 115 -12.09 -0.12 -16.20
C GLU A 115 -12.49 -1.25 -15.24
N ILE A 116 -11.78 -1.36 -14.13
CA ILE A 116 -12.08 -2.31 -13.07
C ILE A 116 -12.93 -1.61 -12.01
N HIS A 117 -14.17 -2.07 -11.85
CA HIS A 117 -15.11 -1.52 -10.89
C HIS A 117 -15.08 -2.21 -9.53
N ALA A 118 -14.69 -3.48 -9.49
CA ALA A 118 -14.41 -4.18 -8.24
C ALA A 118 -13.41 -5.31 -8.47
N ILE A 119 -12.56 -5.57 -7.46
CA ILE A 119 -11.57 -6.64 -7.49
C ILE A 119 -11.29 -7.09 -6.06
N ALA A 120 -11.56 -8.35 -5.78
CA ALA A 120 -11.37 -8.95 -4.46
C ALA A 120 -10.67 -10.29 -4.55
N SER A 121 -9.83 -10.59 -3.59
CA SER A 121 -9.12 -11.85 -3.42
C SER A 121 -9.33 -12.34 -1.99
N SER A 122 -9.72 -13.60 -1.81
CA SER A 122 -9.98 -14.18 -0.50
C SER A 122 -9.29 -15.55 -0.34
N PRO A 123 -8.81 -15.89 0.89
CA PRO A 123 -8.78 -15.03 2.05
C PRO A 123 -7.82 -13.84 1.86
N ASP A 124 -8.05 -12.80 2.64
CA ASP A 124 -7.21 -11.62 2.71
C ASP A 124 -6.59 -11.46 4.12
N TYR A 125 -5.96 -10.34 4.36
CA TYR A 125 -5.32 -10.00 5.62
C TYR A 125 -5.67 -8.57 6.04
N ASP A 126 -5.48 -8.24 7.31
CA ASP A 126 -5.75 -6.90 7.81
C ASP A 126 -4.59 -5.95 7.51
N LEU A 127 -4.84 -4.93 6.67
CA LEU A 127 -3.86 -3.89 6.34
C LEU A 127 -3.39 -3.11 7.56
N SER A 128 -4.22 -2.96 8.59
CA SER A 128 -3.84 -2.24 9.81
C SER A 128 -2.66 -2.90 10.53
N SER A 129 -2.47 -4.19 10.33
CA SER A 129 -1.33 -4.95 10.88
C SER A 129 0.03 -4.57 10.29
N PHE A 130 0.03 -3.82 9.17
CA PHE A 130 1.26 -3.33 8.54
C PHE A 130 1.64 -1.91 8.98
N VAL A 131 0.85 -1.29 9.85
CA VAL A 131 1.19 0.00 10.47
C VAL A 131 2.22 -0.24 11.57
N GLY A 132 3.48 0.01 11.24
CA GLY A 132 4.63 -0.25 12.13
C GLY A 132 5.25 -1.64 11.96
N PRO A 133 6.08 -2.09 12.92
CA PRO A 133 6.70 -3.41 12.85
C PRO A 133 5.67 -4.53 12.95
N ILE A 134 5.67 -5.43 11.97
CA ILE A 134 4.78 -6.60 11.99
C ILE A 134 5.29 -7.60 13.05
N PRO A 135 4.44 -8.06 13.99
CA PRO A 135 4.81 -9.11 14.91
C PRO A 135 5.27 -10.37 14.16
N MET A 136 6.37 -10.97 14.59
CA MET A 136 7.00 -12.09 13.90
C MET A 136 6.08 -13.32 13.82
N ASP A 137 5.31 -13.57 14.87
CA ASP A 137 4.32 -14.64 14.96
C ASP A 137 3.20 -14.46 13.93
N LEU A 138 2.69 -13.24 13.77
CA LEU A 138 1.68 -12.91 12.75
C LEU A 138 2.23 -13.09 11.33
N TRP A 139 3.44 -12.62 11.08
CA TRP A 139 4.12 -12.81 9.80
C TRP A 139 4.34 -14.29 9.46
N GLN A 140 4.79 -15.09 10.44
CA GLN A 140 4.95 -16.53 10.27
C GLN A 140 3.62 -17.21 9.99
N ASN A 141 2.56 -16.86 10.74
CA ASN A 141 1.22 -17.42 10.53
C ASN A 141 0.74 -17.19 9.10
N TRP A 142 0.84 -15.97 8.56
CA TRP A 142 0.44 -15.70 7.18
C TRP A 142 1.27 -16.45 6.14
N ASN A 143 2.57 -16.63 6.36
CA ASN A 143 3.45 -17.33 5.42
C ASN A 143 3.26 -18.84 5.44
N THR A 144 2.85 -19.41 6.57
CA THR A 144 2.64 -20.86 6.73
C THR A 144 1.18 -21.29 6.55
N ASP A 145 0.25 -20.34 6.46
CA ASP A 145 -1.17 -20.62 6.25
C ASP A 145 -1.40 -21.28 4.89
N GLU A 146 -1.97 -22.48 4.90
CA GLU A 146 -2.33 -23.23 3.68
C GLU A 146 -3.29 -22.46 2.75
N ASN A 147 -4.05 -21.52 3.32
CA ASN A 147 -4.95 -20.66 2.58
C ASN A 147 -4.24 -19.47 1.91
N ARG A 148 -2.96 -19.23 2.24
CA ARG A 148 -2.13 -18.18 1.63
C ARG A 148 -2.84 -16.82 1.55
N PRO A 149 -3.12 -16.17 2.68
CA PRO A 149 -3.83 -14.88 2.68
C PRO A 149 -3.06 -13.77 1.97
N LEU A 150 -1.72 -13.80 1.97
CA LEU A 150 -0.88 -12.83 1.26
C LEU A 150 -0.86 -12.99 -0.26
N PHE A 151 -1.41 -14.10 -0.79
CA PHE A 151 -1.39 -14.39 -2.23
C PHE A 151 -2.54 -13.69 -2.95
N ASN A 152 -2.23 -12.72 -3.82
CA ASN A 152 -3.23 -12.06 -4.65
C ASN A 152 -3.75 -12.99 -5.75
N ARG A 153 -4.92 -13.59 -5.52
CA ARG A 153 -5.54 -14.54 -6.44
C ARG A 153 -6.08 -13.90 -7.70
N ALA A 154 -6.38 -12.62 -7.66
CA ALA A 154 -6.91 -11.90 -8.81
C ALA A 154 -5.87 -11.70 -9.91
N ILE A 155 -4.60 -11.55 -9.52
CA ILE A 155 -3.49 -11.24 -10.45
C ILE A 155 -2.60 -12.47 -10.68
N ASN A 156 -2.30 -13.23 -9.61
CA ASN A 156 -1.34 -14.32 -9.66
C ASN A 156 -1.96 -15.72 -9.69
N GLY A 157 -3.31 -15.81 -9.54
CA GLY A 157 -4.01 -17.10 -9.54
C GLY A 157 -4.10 -17.71 -10.94
N LEU A 158 -3.64 -18.95 -11.09
CA LEU A 158 -3.78 -19.73 -12.31
C LEU A 158 -4.93 -20.73 -12.11
N TYR A 159 -6.00 -20.55 -12.87
CA TYR A 159 -7.20 -21.39 -12.78
C TYR A 159 -7.51 -22.01 -14.15
N PRO A 160 -7.79 -23.34 -14.22
CA PRO A 160 -8.26 -23.94 -15.45
C PRO A 160 -9.69 -23.45 -15.75
N PRO A 161 -9.92 -22.75 -16.87
CA PRO A 161 -11.22 -22.14 -17.17
C PRO A 161 -12.31 -23.16 -17.47
N GLY A 162 -11.94 -24.37 -17.89
CA GLY A 162 -12.87 -25.41 -18.23
C GLY A 162 -13.90 -24.97 -19.29
N SER A 163 -15.16 -25.39 -19.12
CA SER A 163 -16.27 -25.05 -20.04
C SER A 163 -16.74 -23.61 -19.99
N THR A 164 -16.20 -22.77 -19.11
CA THR A 164 -16.51 -21.34 -19.08
C THR A 164 -15.83 -20.58 -20.22
N LEU A 165 -14.72 -21.10 -20.75
CA LEU A 165 -14.06 -20.58 -21.92
C LEU A 165 -14.47 -21.42 -23.15
N LYS A 166 -15.44 -20.94 -23.91
CA LYS A 166 -15.83 -21.49 -25.21
C LYS A 166 -15.49 -20.48 -26.27
N LEU A 167 -14.69 -20.92 -27.23
CA LEU A 167 -14.41 -20.18 -28.47
C LEU A 167 -15.54 -20.42 -29.46
#